data_a294d83ac5e7904ef9c860a8efedf293
#
_entry.id   a294d83ac5e7904ef9c860a8efedf293
#
_cell.length_a   1.000
_cell.length_b   1.000
_cell.length_c   1.000
_cell.angle_alpha   90.00
_cell.angle_beta   90.00
_cell.angle_gamma   90.00
#
_symmetry.space_group_name_H-M   'P 1'
#
loop_
_entity.id
_entity.type
_entity.pdbx_description
1 polymer ?
#
loop_
_entity_poly.entity_id
_entity_poly.type
_entity_poly.pdbx_seq_one_letter_code
_entity_poly.pdbx_strand_id
1 'polypeptide(L)'
;LARNIDARWRDDDYSCYTFTDIAKSELDKVDLTSLFSFTGLIDVLDNSEMSKIQIVSEFSELHLKLFDNSRFYIEVLNWWDNDTSIHDHGFSGVLLQLEGSSLNAIYSFDETDEVSHNLSLGDIKLTEAYISKKGDCRVIPYGRKEKHAVLHLEKPTVSLIVRTHPVM
;
A
#
# COMPACT_ATOMS: atom_id res chain seq x y z
N LEU A 1 -1.55 12.32 -11.39
CA LEU A 1 -0.90 11.09 -10.95
C LEU A 1 -1.51 9.89 -11.66
N ALA A 2 -2.75 9.47 -11.34
CA ALA A 2 -3.36 8.24 -11.86
C ALA A 2 -3.35 8.11 -13.39
N ARG A 3 -3.71 9.18 -14.13
CA ARG A 3 -3.69 9.18 -15.60
C ARG A 3 -2.30 8.91 -16.17
N ASN A 4 -1.25 9.44 -15.55
CA ASN A 4 0.13 9.24 -16.00
C ASN A 4 0.59 7.82 -15.75
N ILE A 5 0.25 7.26 -14.57
CA ILE A 5 0.54 5.86 -14.25
C ILE A 5 -0.15 4.94 -15.26
N ASP A 6 -1.45 5.13 -15.51
CA ASP A 6 -2.21 4.31 -16.45
C ASP A 6 -1.64 4.37 -17.87
N ALA A 7 -1.34 5.57 -18.36
CA ALA A 7 -0.77 5.74 -19.69
C ALA A 7 0.57 5.03 -19.85
N ARG A 8 1.51 5.25 -18.92
CA ARG A 8 2.84 4.61 -18.96
C ARG A 8 2.77 3.09 -18.80
N TRP A 9 1.90 2.62 -17.91
CA TRP A 9 1.74 1.18 -17.67
C TRP A 9 1.07 0.48 -18.85
N ARG A 10 0.14 1.17 -19.54
CA ARG A 10 -0.44 0.67 -20.79
C ARG A 10 0.60 0.55 -21.90
N ASP A 11 1.51 1.54 -22.02
CA ASP A 11 2.60 1.52 -23.00
C ASP A 11 3.59 0.37 -22.76
N ASP A 12 3.56 -0.23 -21.58
CA ASP A 12 4.32 -1.42 -21.16
C ASP A 12 3.43 -2.68 -21.01
N ASP A 13 2.36 -2.75 -21.79
CA ASP A 13 1.40 -3.86 -21.85
C ASP A 13 0.88 -4.31 -20.47
N TYR A 14 0.79 -3.37 -19.52
CA TYR A 14 0.35 -3.61 -18.15
C TYR A 14 1.14 -4.70 -17.41
N SER A 15 2.44 -4.76 -17.65
CA SER A 15 3.34 -5.69 -16.97
C SER A 15 3.34 -5.50 -15.46
N CYS A 16 3.01 -6.55 -14.69
CA CYS A 16 3.02 -6.49 -13.23
C CYS A 16 4.43 -6.30 -12.63
N TYR A 17 5.48 -6.57 -13.39
CA TYR A 17 6.86 -6.39 -12.96
C TYR A 17 7.33 -4.95 -13.00
N THR A 18 6.72 -4.11 -13.84
CA THR A 18 7.13 -2.71 -14.05
C THR A 18 6.20 -1.71 -13.34
N PHE A 19 5.05 -2.17 -12.87
CA PHE A 19 4.05 -1.31 -12.23
C PHE A 19 4.62 -0.46 -11.10
N THR A 20 5.39 -1.08 -10.22
CA THR A 20 5.95 -0.40 -9.04
C THR A 20 6.96 0.68 -9.41
N ASP A 21 7.80 0.44 -10.42
CA ASP A 21 8.77 1.42 -10.89
C ASP A 21 8.09 2.61 -11.55
N ILE A 22 7.04 2.35 -12.34
CA ILE A 22 6.22 3.39 -12.96
C ILE A 22 5.50 4.20 -11.89
N ALA A 23 4.81 3.53 -10.95
CA ALA A 23 4.05 4.20 -9.89
C ALA A 23 4.97 5.04 -9.00
N LYS A 24 6.12 4.50 -8.59
CA LYS A 24 7.12 5.23 -7.81
C LYS A 24 7.65 6.45 -8.57
N SER A 25 8.04 6.27 -9.83
CA SER A 25 8.52 7.38 -10.67
C SER A 25 7.50 8.50 -10.85
N GLU A 26 6.19 8.19 -10.85
CA GLU A 26 5.15 9.21 -10.92
C GLU A 26 4.86 9.85 -9.57
N LEU A 27 4.96 9.09 -8.47
CA LEU A 27 4.86 9.63 -7.11
C LEU A 27 6.00 10.61 -6.81
N ASP A 28 7.22 10.29 -7.20
CA ASP A 28 8.40 11.13 -6.96
C ASP A 28 8.33 12.52 -7.66
N LYS A 29 7.41 12.71 -8.62
CA LYS A 29 7.18 14.00 -9.32
C LYS A 29 6.23 14.93 -8.56
N VAL A 30 5.54 14.45 -7.55
CA VAL A 30 4.50 15.20 -6.83
C VAL A 30 4.81 15.22 -5.34
N ASP A 31 4.95 16.40 -4.77
CA ASP A 31 5.12 16.53 -3.32
C ASP A 31 3.77 16.36 -2.59
N LEU A 32 3.33 15.09 -2.50
CA LEU A 32 2.09 14.74 -1.83
C LEU A 32 2.14 14.97 -0.32
N THR A 33 3.32 14.97 0.28
CA THR A 33 3.45 15.22 1.73
C THR A 33 3.14 16.65 2.09
N SER A 34 3.47 17.61 1.22
CA SER A 34 3.10 19.03 1.39
C SER A 34 1.64 19.31 1.00
N LEU A 35 1.07 18.51 0.10
CA LEU A 35 -0.33 18.64 -0.34
C LEU A 35 -1.31 17.97 0.62
N PHE A 36 -0.83 17.03 1.44
CA PHE A 36 -1.68 16.29 2.37
C PHE A 36 -2.21 17.20 3.48
N SER A 37 -3.52 17.09 3.74
CA SER A 37 -4.18 17.69 4.91
C SER A 37 -5.40 16.85 5.31
N PHE A 38 -5.71 16.81 6.60
CA PHE A 38 -6.93 16.16 7.09
C PHE A 38 -8.21 16.83 6.55
N THR A 39 -8.19 18.15 6.35
CA THR A 39 -9.30 18.86 5.71
C THR A 39 -9.53 18.35 4.29
N GLY A 40 -8.46 18.10 3.52
CA GLY A 40 -8.56 17.52 2.19
C GLY A 40 -9.18 16.12 2.18
N LEU A 41 -8.99 15.31 3.22
CA LEU A 41 -9.69 14.02 3.34
C LEU A 41 -11.20 14.20 3.56
N ILE A 42 -11.61 15.21 4.32
CA ILE A 42 -13.02 15.56 4.51
C ILE A 42 -13.64 16.00 3.18
N ASP A 43 -12.94 16.83 2.40
CA ASP A 43 -13.39 17.26 1.07
C ASP A 43 -13.59 16.07 0.11
N VAL A 44 -12.76 15.02 0.23
CA VAL A 44 -12.95 13.76 -0.52
C VAL A 44 -14.25 13.08 -0.13
N LEU A 45 -14.58 13.01 1.16
CA LEU A 45 -15.82 12.39 1.65
C LEU A 45 -17.06 13.17 1.23
N ASP A 46 -16.99 14.49 1.20
CA ASP A 46 -18.09 15.37 0.77
C ASP A 46 -18.30 15.38 -0.75
N ASN A 47 -17.33 14.87 -1.53
CA ASN A 47 -17.45 14.82 -2.98
C ASN A 47 -18.32 13.64 -3.42
N SER A 48 -19.43 13.94 -4.11
CA SER A 48 -20.43 12.95 -4.53
C SER A 48 -19.89 11.89 -5.51
N GLU A 49 -18.89 12.21 -6.33
CA GLU A 49 -18.28 11.24 -7.25
C GLU A 49 -17.27 10.36 -6.47
N MET A 50 -16.54 10.94 -5.54
CA MET A 50 -15.60 10.20 -4.71
C MET A 50 -16.35 9.26 -3.76
N SER A 51 -17.50 9.66 -3.23
CA SER A 51 -18.29 8.80 -2.33
C SER A 51 -18.78 7.52 -3.02
N LYS A 52 -18.97 7.51 -4.34
CA LYS A 52 -19.43 6.34 -5.11
C LYS A 52 -18.38 5.22 -5.21
N ILE A 53 -17.11 5.55 -5.11
CA ILE A 53 -16.02 4.56 -5.20
C ILE A 53 -15.55 4.05 -3.84
N GLN A 54 -16.12 4.59 -2.75
CA GLN A 54 -15.78 4.12 -1.41
C GLN A 54 -16.36 2.73 -1.16
N ILE A 55 -15.55 1.90 -0.51
CA ILE A 55 -15.95 0.57 -0.06
C ILE A 55 -15.67 0.47 1.44
N VAL A 56 -16.47 -0.29 2.14
CA VAL A 56 -16.18 -0.63 3.54
C VAL A 56 -14.92 -1.50 3.56
N SER A 57 -13.96 -1.12 4.38
CA SER A 57 -12.73 -1.88 4.59
C SER A 57 -12.40 -1.87 6.08
N GLU A 58 -11.99 -3.02 6.58
CA GLU A 58 -11.53 -3.20 7.97
C GLU A 58 -10.00 -3.17 8.08
N PHE A 59 -9.31 -2.85 6.98
CA PHE A 59 -7.83 -2.88 6.95
C PHE A 59 -7.20 -1.72 7.73
N SER A 60 -7.81 -0.53 7.67
CA SER A 60 -7.46 0.62 8.51
C SER A 60 -8.72 1.28 9.06
N GLU A 61 -8.61 2.11 10.11
CA GLU A 61 -9.78 2.74 10.74
C GLU A 61 -10.51 3.70 9.79
N LEU A 62 -9.77 4.38 8.92
CA LEU A 62 -10.36 5.19 7.85
C LEU A 62 -9.62 4.93 6.55
N HIS A 63 -10.29 4.24 5.65
CA HIS A 63 -9.81 3.85 4.35
C HIS A 63 -10.53 4.68 3.28
N LEU A 64 -9.80 5.49 2.54
CA LEU A 64 -10.35 6.36 1.50
C LEU A 64 -9.75 6.03 0.15
N LYS A 65 -10.59 5.58 -0.76
CA LYS A 65 -10.21 5.34 -2.15
C LYS A 65 -10.26 6.65 -2.93
N LEU A 66 -9.15 7.03 -3.57
CA LEU A 66 -9.03 8.25 -4.37
C LEU A 66 -9.16 8.00 -5.87
N PHE A 67 -8.90 6.79 -6.31
CA PHE A 67 -8.98 6.38 -7.71
C PHE A 67 -9.10 4.87 -7.82
N ASP A 68 -9.87 4.40 -8.82
CA ASP A 68 -9.96 2.99 -9.19
C ASP A 68 -10.37 2.89 -10.67
N ASN A 69 -9.61 2.12 -11.45
CA ASN A 69 -9.92 1.84 -12.87
C ASN A 69 -10.00 0.33 -13.17
N SER A 70 -10.24 -0.51 -12.16
CA SER A 70 -10.28 -1.98 -12.25
C SER A 70 -8.93 -2.66 -12.55
N ARG A 71 -7.83 -1.90 -12.72
CA ARG A 71 -6.46 -2.41 -12.91
C ARG A 71 -5.60 -2.10 -11.70
N PHE A 72 -5.68 -0.86 -11.24
CA PHE A 72 -5.03 -0.39 -10.04
C PHE A 72 -5.90 0.67 -9.37
N TYR A 73 -5.58 0.95 -8.14
CA TYR A 73 -6.24 1.99 -7.36
C TYR A 73 -5.27 2.73 -6.46
N ILE A 74 -5.70 3.91 -6.05
CA ILE A 74 -4.99 4.78 -5.14
C ILE A 74 -5.89 5.00 -3.94
N GLU A 75 -5.36 4.77 -2.74
CA GLU A 75 -6.10 4.92 -1.50
C GLU A 75 -5.24 5.53 -0.40
N VAL A 76 -5.90 6.19 0.54
CA VAL A 76 -5.29 6.70 1.78
C VAL A 76 -5.76 5.81 2.92
N LEU A 77 -4.81 5.34 3.70
CA LEU A 77 -5.00 4.51 4.88
C LEU A 77 -4.67 5.35 6.11
N ASN A 78 -5.61 5.40 7.05
CA ASN A 78 -5.43 6.11 8.32
C ASN A 78 -5.42 5.10 9.46
N TRP A 79 -4.39 5.18 10.29
CA TRP A 79 -4.12 4.27 11.38
C TRP A 79 -4.14 5.03 12.71
N TRP A 80 -5.01 4.61 13.63
CA TRP A 80 -5.14 5.19 14.95
C TRP A 80 -4.73 4.22 16.05
N ASP A 81 -5.23 2.99 16.01
CA ASP A 81 -5.01 1.97 17.02
C ASP A 81 -4.63 0.60 16.43
N ASN A 82 -4.86 0.37 15.13
CA ASN A 82 -4.58 -0.92 14.51
C ASN A 82 -3.13 -1.02 14.04
N ASP A 83 -2.55 -2.19 14.27
CA ASP A 83 -1.28 -2.64 13.72
C ASP A 83 -1.53 -3.81 12.80
N THR A 84 -0.61 -4.05 11.87
CA THR A 84 -0.73 -5.21 10.99
C THR A 84 0.07 -6.38 11.53
N SER A 85 -0.57 -7.55 11.63
CA SER A 85 0.12 -8.82 11.89
C SER A 85 1.05 -9.19 10.74
N ILE A 86 1.88 -10.22 10.92
CA ILE A 86 2.74 -10.71 9.83
C ILE A 86 1.85 -11.23 8.70
N HIS A 87 2.02 -10.66 7.51
CA HIS A 87 1.25 -11.00 6.31
C HIS A 87 2.08 -10.81 5.04
N ASP A 88 1.56 -11.27 3.91
CA ASP A 88 2.06 -10.97 2.57
C ASP A 88 0.99 -10.29 1.72
N HIS A 89 1.37 -9.85 0.52
CA HIS A 89 0.48 -9.15 -0.38
C HIS A 89 0.28 -9.92 -1.69
N GLY A 90 -1.00 -10.12 -2.07
CA GLY A 90 -1.38 -10.62 -3.40
C GLY A 90 -1.39 -9.56 -4.50
N PHE A 91 -0.68 -8.42 -4.30
CA PHE A 91 -0.63 -7.30 -5.24
C PHE A 91 0.79 -6.71 -5.30
N SER A 92 1.05 -5.86 -6.28
CA SER A 92 2.22 -4.98 -6.29
C SER A 92 1.80 -3.54 -6.03
N GLY A 93 2.65 -2.77 -5.37
CA GLY A 93 2.30 -1.40 -5.02
C GLY A 93 3.46 -0.55 -4.56
N VAL A 94 3.14 0.72 -4.31
CA VAL A 94 4.04 1.69 -3.72
C VAL A 94 3.32 2.41 -2.61
N LEU A 95 3.89 2.38 -1.41
CA LEU A 95 3.37 3.04 -0.23
C LEU A 95 4.21 4.27 0.07
N LEU A 96 3.55 5.41 0.27
CA LEU A 96 4.14 6.68 0.67
C LEU A 96 3.62 7.05 2.06
N GLN A 97 4.52 7.28 3.03
CA GLN A 97 4.17 7.78 4.35
C GLN A 97 3.83 9.27 4.28
N LEU A 98 2.56 9.64 4.49
CA LEU A 98 2.09 11.03 4.43
C LEU A 98 2.21 11.76 5.76
N GLU A 99 1.96 11.05 6.87
CA GLU A 99 2.02 11.59 8.23
C GLU A 99 2.38 10.51 9.24
N GLY A 100 3.02 10.89 10.35
CA GLY A 100 3.44 9.97 11.40
C GLY A 100 4.62 9.10 11.02
N SER A 101 4.83 8.04 11.80
CA SER A 101 5.92 7.07 11.61
C SER A 101 5.49 5.66 11.96
N SER A 102 6.16 4.66 11.36
CA SER A 102 5.84 3.25 11.53
C SER A 102 7.11 2.41 11.63
N LEU A 103 7.16 1.49 12.57
CA LEU A 103 8.14 0.42 12.60
C LEU A 103 7.71 -0.70 11.65
N ASN A 104 8.52 -0.98 10.65
CA ASN A 104 8.33 -2.06 9.71
C ASN A 104 9.26 -3.22 10.06
N ALA A 105 8.74 -4.43 10.09
CA ALA A 105 9.50 -5.66 10.31
C ALA A 105 9.31 -6.58 9.10
N ILE A 106 10.41 -6.98 8.47
CA ILE A 106 10.43 -7.82 7.27
C ILE A 106 10.91 -9.21 7.64
N TYR A 107 10.27 -10.21 7.09
CA TYR A 107 10.54 -11.59 7.40
C TYR A 107 10.80 -12.42 6.15
N SER A 108 11.73 -13.36 6.23
CA SER A 108 11.78 -14.53 5.35
C SER A 108 10.90 -15.64 5.92
N PHE A 109 10.40 -16.49 5.04
CA PHE A 109 9.67 -17.70 5.40
C PHE A 109 10.27 -18.87 4.62
N ASP A 110 10.86 -19.80 5.35
CA ASP A 110 11.44 -21.03 4.83
C ASP A 110 10.39 -22.14 5.00
N GLU A 111 9.67 -22.45 3.92
CA GLU A 111 8.65 -23.49 3.91
C GLU A 111 9.28 -24.85 4.11
N THR A 112 8.79 -25.61 5.09
CA THR A 112 9.25 -26.97 5.40
C THR A 112 8.25 -28.04 4.99
N ASP A 113 6.93 -27.72 4.93
CA ASP A 113 5.87 -28.64 4.56
C ASP A 113 4.69 -27.89 3.96
N GLU A 114 4.19 -28.32 2.79
CA GLU A 114 2.95 -27.86 2.19
C GLU A 114 1.82 -28.82 2.57
N VAL A 115 1.04 -28.45 3.58
CA VAL A 115 -0.08 -29.29 4.07
C VAL A 115 -1.25 -29.25 3.09
N SER A 116 -1.50 -28.10 2.47
CA SER A 116 -2.53 -27.92 1.44
C SER A 116 -2.24 -26.65 0.64
N HIS A 117 -2.97 -26.42 -0.45
CA HIS A 117 -2.89 -25.20 -1.27
C HIS A 117 -2.97 -23.89 -0.45
N ASN A 118 -3.62 -23.90 0.70
CA ASN A 118 -3.82 -22.71 1.54
C ASN A 118 -3.09 -22.78 2.89
N LEU A 119 -2.29 -23.80 3.12
CA LEU A 119 -1.61 -24.00 4.40
C LEU A 119 -0.22 -24.60 4.20
N SER A 120 0.78 -23.81 4.52
CA SER A 120 2.18 -24.27 4.60
C SER A 120 2.70 -24.10 6.02
N LEU A 121 3.56 -25.00 6.44
CA LEU A 121 4.34 -24.90 7.67
C LEU A 121 5.77 -24.52 7.32
N GLY A 122 6.43 -23.79 8.22
CA GLY A 122 7.81 -23.37 7.99
C GLY A 122 8.35 -22.49 9.09
N ASP A 123 9.61 -22.13 8.92
CA ASP A 123 10.34 -21.25 9.84
C ASP A 123 10.26 -19.80 9.36
N ILE A 124 9.88 -18.90 10.26
CA ILE A 124 9.86 -17.46 10.02
C ILE A 124 11.04 -16.79 10.71
N LYS A 125 11.73 -15.90 10.00
CA LYS A 125 12.90 -15.20 10.51
C LYS A 125 12.83 -13.72 10.18
N LEU A 126 13.02 -12.87 11.19
CA LEU A 126 13.20 -11.43 10.99
C LEU A 126 14.49 -11.19 10.20
N THR A 127 14.38 -10.51 9.05
CA THR A 127 15.53 -10.19 8.18
C THR A 127 15.89 -8.72 8.23
N GLU A 128 14.92 -7.84 8.45
CA GLU A 128 15.11 -6.40 8.51
C GLU A 128 14.08 -5.76 9.43
N ALA A 129 14.45 -4.68 10.11
CA ALA A 129 13.53 -3.81 10.80
C ALA A 129 13.98 -2.35 10.62
N TYR A 130 13.04 -1.45 10.28
CA TYR A 130 13.33 -0.04 10.06
C TYR A 130 12.11 0.82 10.39
N ILE A 131 12.36 2.12 10.59
CA ILE A 131 11.31 3.10 10.83
C ILE A 131 11.06 3.88 9.53
N SER A 132 9.82 3.83 9.03
CA SER A 132 9.33 4.73 8.00
C SER A 132 8.87 6.03 8.64
N LYS A 133 9.21 7.15 8.00
CA LYS A 133 8.84 8.51 8.40
C LYS A 133 8.12 9.23 7.27
N LYS A 134 7.52 10.36 7.59
CA LYS A 134 6.91 11.24 6.58
C LYS A 134 7.84 11.48 5.39
N GLY A 135 7.33 11.20 4.19
CA GLY A 135 8.05 11.28 2.93
C GLY A 135 8.72 9.99 2.47
N ASP A 136 8.88 9.00 3.36
CA ASP A 136 9.46 7.72 2.96
C ASP A 136 8.51 6.96 2.04
N CYS A 137 9.10 6.44 0.96
CA CYS A 137 8.38 5.71 -0.07
C CYS A 137 8.93 4.28 -0.17
N ARG A 138 8.03 3.30 -0.09
CA ARG A 138 8.37 1.88 -0.14
C ARG A 138 7.69 1.19 -1.30
N VAL A 139 8.44 0.33 -1.99
CA VAL A 139 7.94 -0.58 -3.02
C VAL A 139 7.48 -1.88 -2.37
N ILE A 140 6.29 -2.35 -2.76
CA ILE A 140 5.75 -3.68 -2.44
C ILE A 140 5.88 -4.50 -3.73
N PRO A 141 6.82 -5.46 -3.78
CA PRO A 141 7.11 -6.20 -5.00
C PRO A 141 5.98 -7.17 -5.35
N TYR A 142 5.86 -7.49 -6.63
CA TYR A 142 4.95 -8.51 -7.11
C TYR A 142 5.28 -9.90 -6.52
N GLY A 143 4.25 -10.65 -6.14
CA GLY A 143 4.33 -12.10 -5.94
C GLY A 143 4.56 -12.60 -4.53
N ARG A 144 3.90 -12.10 -3.51
CA ARG A 144 3.89 -12.67 -2.13
C ARG A 144 5.27 -13.05 -1.53
N LYS A 145 6.34 -12.46 -2.07
CA LYS A 145 7.73 -12.82 -1.68
C LYS A 145 8.14 -12.25 -0.34
N GLU A 146 7.53 -11.15 0.03
CA GLU A 146 7.85 -10.44 1.24
C GLU A 146 6.74 -10.62 2.26
N LYS A 147 7.11 -11.03 3.44
CA LYS A 147 6.22 -11.04 4.60
C LYS A 147 6.62 -9.92 5.53
N HIS A 148 5.67 -9.15 5.99
CA HIS A 148 5.97 -8.05 6.89
C HIS A 148 4.89 -7.83 7.95
N ALA A 149 5.27 -7.09 8.99
CA ALA A 149 4.36 -6.53 9.98
C ALA A 149 4.66 -5.04 10.15
N VAL A 150 3.65 -4.28 10.51
CA VAL A 150 3.79 -2.83 10.74
C VAL A 150 3.17 -2.46 12.07
N LEU A 151 3.95 -1.75 12.89
CA LEU A 151 3.51 -1.11 14.13
C LEU A 151 3.54 0.41 13.94
N HIS A 152 2.39 1.06 14.06
CA HIS A 152 2.27 2.51 13.94
C HIS A 152 2.70 3.20 15.22
N LEU A 153 3.76 4.05 15.14
CA LEU A 153 4.39 4.67 16.32
C LEU A 153 3.74 5.98 16.72
N GLU A 154 3.03 6.62 15.81
CA GLU A 154 2.32 7.88 16.04
C GLU A 154 0.85 7.75 15.64
N LYS A 155 -0.01 8.58 16.24
CA LYS A 155 -1.46 8.56 16.04
C LYS A 155 -1.98 9.96 15.69
N PRO A 156 -2.57 10.13 14.51
CA PRO A 156 -2.68 9.16 13.43
C PRO A 156 -1.38 8.97 12.65
N THR A 157 -1.19 7.77 12.14
CA THR A 157 -0.27 7.50 11.05
C THR A 157 -1.08 7.43 9.76
N VAL A 158 -0.62 8.10 8.70
CA VAL A 158 -1.34 8.14 7.41
C VAL A 158 -0.41 7.76 6.28
N SER A 159 -0.86 6.83 5.45
CA SER A 159 -0.15 6.38 4.26
C SER A 159 -1.01 6.51 3.02
N LEU A 160 -0.40 6.82 1.89
CA LEU A 160 -1.00 6.68 0.56
C LEU A 160 -0.42 5.43 -0.09
N ILE A 161 -1.27 4.60 -0.67
CA ILE A 161 -0.83 3.45 -1.44
C ILE A 161 -1.37 3.51 -2.86
N VAL A 162 -0.49 3.25 -3.82
CA VAL A 162 -0.81 3.00 -5.23
C VAL A 162 -0.56 1.53 -5.48
N ARG A 163 -1.61 0.75 -5.76
CA ARG A 163 -1.44 -0.70 -5.89
C ARG A 163 -2.34 -1.32 -6.97
N THR A 164 -1.89 -2.42 -7.54
CA THR A 164 -2.72 -3.23 -8.44
C THR A 164 -3.88 -3.88 -7.67
N HIS A 165 -4.92 -4.29 -8.38
CA HIS A 165 -5.85 -5.27 -7.82
C HIS A 165 -5.11 -6.57 -7.50
N PRO A 166 -5.62 -7.42 -6.59
CA PRO A 166 -5.02 -8.71 -6.30
C PRO A 166 -4.85 -9.51 -7.59
N VAL A 167 -3.65 -10.02 -7.81
CA VAL A 167 -3.34 -10.92 -8.92
C VAL A 167 -3.41 -12.33 -8.37
N MET A 168 -4.34 -13.10 -8.91
CA MET A 168 -4.51 -14.52 -8.53
C MET A 168 -3.46 -15.39 -9.23
#